data_ea09d6d5fca899124da0590bb8d53cc9
#
_entry.id   ea09d6d5fca899124da0590bb8d53cc9
#
_cell.length_a   1.000
_cell.length_b   1.000
_cell.length_c   1.000
_cell.angle_alpha   90.00
_cell.angle_beta   90.00
_cell.angle_gamma   90.00
#
_symmetry.space_group_name_H-M   'P 1'
#
loop_
_entity.id
_entity.type
_entity.pdbx_description
1 polymer ?
#
loop_
_entity_poly.entity_id
_entity_poly.type
_entity_poly.pdbx_seq_one_letter_code
_entity_poly.pdbx_strand_id
1 'polypeptide(L)'
;MGRLLLGVLAVTVLLAVAATSEAIVPPKNCGTITVKHRRYQIKADQLPCSKARTYASRYLASGTRPPSYKCHRYSGSALVARCENTRANPDRTIFMIKR
;
A
#
# COMPACT_ATOMS: atom_id res chain seq x y z
N MET A 1 -32.03 -0.69 -44.88
CA MET A 1 -31.85 0.33 -44.17
C MET A 1 -31.66 0.24 -42.71
N GLY A 2 -32.43 -0.21 -42.03
CA GLY A 2 -32.29 -0.15 -40.63
C GLY A 2 -31.00 -0.64 -40.11
N ARG A 3 -30.26 -1.25 -40.90
CA ARG A 3 -29.08 -1.79 -40.41
C ARG A 3 -28.19 -0.82 -39.75
N LEU A 4 -28.12 0.24 -40.22
CA LEU A 4 -27.23 1.17 -39.69
C LEU A 4 -27.36 1.36 -38.24
N LEU A 5 -28.43 1.35 -37.71
CA LEU A 5 -28.54 1.65 -36.37
C LEU A 5 -27.84 0.74 -35.52
N LEU A 6 -27.77 -0.43 -35.85
CA LEU A 6 -27.11 -1.28 -35.02
C LEU A 6 -25.81 -0.80 -34.60
N GLY A 7 -25.14 -0.21 -35.40
CA GLY A 7 -23.79 0.13 -35.03
C GLY A 7 -23.74 0.95 -33.85
N VAL A 8 -24.68 1.65 -33.66
CA VAL A 8 -24.72 2.52 -32.60
C VAL A 8 -24.54 1.94 -31.25
N LEU A 9 -25.25 0.98 -30.94
CA LEU A 9 -25.18 0.47 -29.66
C LEU A 9 -23.86 0.03 -29.25
N ALA A 10 -23.13 -0.40 -30.06
CA ALA A 10 -21.85 -0.90 -29.71
C ALA A 10 -21.13 0.07 -28.87
N VAL A 11 -21.25 1.23 -29.18
CA VAL A 11 -20.57 2.26 -28.51
C VAL A 11 -20.76 2.34 -27.05
N THR A 12 -21.87 2.29 -26.64
CA THR A 12 -22.12 2.48 -25.27
C THR A 12 -21.39 1.60 -24.35
N VAL A 13 -21.23 0.47 -24.69
CA VAL A 13 -20.55 -0.46 -23.86
C VAL A 13 -19.23 -0.02 -23.36
N LEU A 14 -18.44 0.48 -24.18
CA LEU A 14 -17.15 0.88 -23.80
C LEU A 14 -17.09 1.76 -22.63
N LEU A 15 -17.91 2.63 -22.56
CA LEU A 15 -17.91 3.55 -21.49
C LEU A 15 -17.85 2.92 -20.14
N ALA A 16 -18.57 1.96 -19.96
CA ALA A 16 -18.67 1.32 -18.69
C ALA A 16 -17.31 0.95 -18.18
N VAL A 17 -16.51 0.50 -19.02
CA VAL A 17 -15.22 0.07 -18.65
C VAL A 17 -14.37 1.15 -18.11
N ALA A 18 -14.37 2.21 -18.77
CA ALA A 18 -13.53 3.29 -18.36
C ALA A 18 -13.78 3.66 -16.92
N ALA A 19 -14.95 3.58 -16.53
CA ALA A 19 -15.30 4.01 -15.22
C ALA A 19 -14.64 3.18 -14.14
N THR A 20 -14.28 2.01 -14.45
CA THR A 20 -13.74 1.18 -13.42
C THR A 20 -12.27 1.35 -13.23
N SER A 21 -11.67 2.16 -13.96
CA SER A 21 -10.26 2.27 -13.81
C SER A 21 -9.95 3.06 -12.56
N GLU A 22 -10.20 2.47 -11.47
CA GLU A 22 -9.84 3.06 -10.22
C GLU A 22 -8.38 2.97 -10.11
N ALA A 23 -7.73 4.03 -9.99
CA ALA A 23 -6.30 4.03 -9.89
C ALA A 23 -5.90 3.47 -8.55
N ILE A 24 -5.02 2.52 -8.57
CA ILE A 24 -4.46 2.01 -7.35
C ILE A 24 -3.30 2.94 -7.03
N VAL A 25 -3.40 3.63 -5.93
CA VAL A 25 -2.35 4.56 -5.53
C VAL A 25 -1.24 3.76 -4.88
N PRO A 26 -0.04 3.80 -5.41
CA PRO A 26 1.06 3.05 -4.81
C PRO A 26 1.45 3.64 -3.45
N PRO A 27 2.05 2.86 -2.57
CA PRO A 27 2.48 3.36 -1.27
C PRO A 27 3.51 4.48 -1.44
N LYS A 28 3.47 5.44 -0.54
CA LYS A 28 4.40 6.54 -0.55
C LYS A 28 5.75 6.07 -0.06
N ASN A 29 6.82 6.62 -0.62
CA ASN A 29 8.15 6.36 -0.13
C ASN A 29 8.41 7.34 1.02
N CYS A 30 8.62 6.83 2.19
CA CYS A 30 8.84 7.64 3.39
C CYS A 30 10.31 7.75 3.77
N GLY A 31 11.20 7.37 2.90
CA GLY A 31 12.63 7.48 3.15
C GLY A 31 13.19 6.29 3.91
N THR A 32 14.39 6.47 4.40
CA THR A 32 15.14 5.39 5.04
C THR A 32 15.29 5.66 6.53
N ILE A 33 15.23 4.62 7.32
CA ILE A 33 15.53 4.72 8.75
C ILE A 33 16.63 3.73 9.06
N THR A 34 17.33 3.95 10.16
CA THR A 34 18.38 3.03 10.63
C THR A 34 17.94 2.48 11.98
N VAL A 35 17.91 1.17 12.09
CA VAL A 35 17.56 0.50 13.34
C VAL A 35 18.59 -0.60 13.59
N LYS A 36 19.25 -0.56 14.74
CA LYS A 36 20.27 -1.54 15.09
C LYS A 36 21.34 -1.68 14.01
N HIS A 37 21.81 -0.54 13.51
CA HIS A 37 22.84 -0.47 12.48
C HIS A 37 22.44 -1.00 11.11
N ARG A 38 21.17 -1.28 10.89
CA ARG A 38 20.67 -1.69 9.59
C ARG A 38 19.76 -0.64 9.01
N ARG A 39 19.81 -0.49 7.71
CA ARG A 39 19.00 0.52 7.02
C ARG A 39 17.78 -0.12 6.40
N TYR A 40 16.66 0.57 6.51
CA TYR A 40 15.40 0.11 5.94
C TYR A 40 14.73 1.25 5.23
N GLN A 41 14.17 0.97 4.07
CA GLN A 41 13.32 1.90 3.37
C GLN A 41 11.90 1.67 3.87
N ILE A 42 11.20 2.75 4.19
CA ILE A 42 9.84 2.66 4.69
C ILE A 42 8.90 3.18 3.63
N LYS A 43 7.84 2.43 3.37
CA LYS A 43 6.76 2.88 2.51
C LYS A 43 5.48 2.82 3.30
N ALA A 44 4.58 3.75 3.01
CA ALA A 44 3.33 3.86 3.75
C ALA A 44 2.15 4.02 2.82
N ASP A 45 1.06 3.35 3.13
CA ASP A 45 -0.17 3.48 2.41
C ASP A 45 -1.23 3.98 3.39
N GLN A 46 -1.80 5.12 3.10
CA GLN A 46 -2.89 5.72 3.87
C GLN A 46 -2.54 6.18 5.28
N LEU A 47 -1.29 6.50 5.53
CA LEU A 47 -0.91 7.13 6.80
C LEU A 47 0.30 8.04 6.56
N PRO A 48 0.48 9.05 7.41
CA PRO A 48 1.59 9.99 7.26
C PRO A 48 2.94 9.31 7.41
N CYS A 49 3.92 9.78 6.68
CA CYS A 49 5.26 9.21 6.75
C CYS A 49 5.88 9.32 8.14
N SER A 50 5.62 10.39 8.86
CA SER A 50 6.18 10.53 10.21
C SER A 50 5.70 9.41 11.12
N LYS A 51 4.43 9.06 11.04
CA LYS A 51 3.91 7.96 11.83
C LYS A 51 4.43 6.63 11.35
N ALA A 52 4.51 6.44 10.05
CA ALA A 52 5.02 5.20 9.49
C ALA A 52 6.45 4.95 9.94
N ARG A 53 7.30 5.97 9.91
CA ARG A 53 8.68 5.82 10.35
C ARG A 53 8.78 5.51 11.84
N THR A 54 7.98 6.16 12.66
CA THR A 54 7.99 5.91 14.10
C THR A 54 7.53 4.50 14.42
N TYR A 55 6.44 4.08 13.79
CA TYR A 55 5.91 2.74 14.03
C TYR A 55 6.87 1.67 13.54
N ALA A 56 7.45 1.87 12.36
CA ALA A 56 8.40 0.91 11.81
C ALA A 56 9.64 0.80 12.69
N SER A 57 10.13 1.93 13.18
CA SER A 57 11.31 1.96 14.01
C SER A 57 11.08 1.15 15.29
N ARG A 58 9.95 1.32 15.93
CA ARG A 58 9.65 0.57 17.15
C ARG A 58 9.49 -0.91 16.89
N TYR A 59 8.83 -1.24 15.81
CA TYR A 59 8.62 -2.64 15.48
C TYR A 59 9.94 -3.33 15.14
N LEU A 60 10.78 -2.68 14.36
CA LEU A 60 12.06 -3.27 13.99
C LEU A 60 13.01 -3.36 15.16
N ALA A 61 12.92 -2.42 16.10
CA ALA A 61 13.82 -2.43 17.25
C ALA A 61 13.40 -3.44 18.31
N SER A 62 12.14 -3.57 18.60
CA SER A 62 11.68 -4.38 19.72
C SER A 62 10.49 -5.30 19.44
N GLY A 63 9.98 -5.29 18.23
CA GLY A 63 8.81 -6.10 17.91
C GLY A 63 7.50 -5.50 18.37
N THR A 64 7.52 -4.25 18.85
CA THR A 64 6.31 -3.61 19.34
C THR A 64 5.42 -3.22 18.18
N ARG A 65 4.23 -3.79 18.11
CA ARG A 65 3.29 -3.49 17.06
C ARG A 65 2.56 -2.19 17.35
N PRO A 66 2.28 -1.39 16.32
CA PRO A 66 1.45 -0.21 16.53
C PRO A 66 0.04 -0.63 16.95
N PRO A 67 -0.67 0.18 17.68
CA PRO A 67 -2.03 -0.14 18.13
C PRO A 67 -2.93 -0.44 16.94
N SER A 68 -3.65 -1.55 17.02
CA SER A 68 -4.59 -2.00 15.98
C SER A 68 -3.96 -2.50 14.70
N TYR A 69 -2.64 -2.62 14.66
CA TYR A 69 -1.97 -3.17 13.49
C TYR A 69 -1.62 -4.64 13.71
N LYS A 70 -1.60 -5.38 12.63
CA LYS A 70 -1.08 -6.75 12.61
C LYS A 70 0.17 -6.72 11.77
N CYS A 71 1.22 -7.33 12.24
CA CYS A 71 2.50 -7.31 11.56
C CYS A 71 2.93 -8.71 11.18
N HIS A 72 3.54 -8.83 10.01
CA HIS A 72 4.09 -10.09 9.52
C HIS A 72 5.55 -9.88 9.16
N ARG A 73 6.38 -10.85 9.50
CA ARG A 73 7.78 -10.83 9.11
C ARG A 73 8.00 -11.81 7.99
N TYR A 74 8.92 -11.45 7.11
CA TYR A 74 9.27 -12.28 5.97
C TYR A 74 10.77 -12.57 6.00
N SER A 75 11.16 -13.72 5.48
CA SER A 75 12.57 -14.05 5.34
C SER A 75 12.84 -14.33 3.87
N GLY A 76 14.07 -14.09 3.45
CA GLY A 76 14.45 -14.40 2.08
C GLY A 76 14.04 -13.37 1.04
N SER A 77 13.59 -12.20 1.45
CA SER A 77 13.24 -11.15 0.50
C SER A 77 13.66 -9.80 1.05
N ALA A 78 13.65 -8.79 0.19
CA ALA A 78 13.98 -7.45 0.62
C ALA A 78 12.91 -6.90 1.55
N LEU A 79 11.66 -7.26 1.32
CA LEU A 79 10.59 -6.87 2.23
C LEU A 79 10.73 -7.71 3.50
N VAL A 80 11.11 -7.08 4.59
CA VAL A 80 11.34 -7.80 5.84
C VAL A 80 10.13 -7.83 6.75
N ALA A 81 9.23 -6.87 6.61
CA ALA A 81 8.02 -6.86 7.44
C ALA A 81 6.96 -5.97 6.83
N ARG A 82 5.72 -6.26 7.17
CA ARG A 82 4.58 -5.45 6.77
C ARG A 82 3.63 -5.40 7.95
N CYS A 83 3.18 -4.21 8.29
CA CYS A 83 2.18 -4.01 9.33
C CYS A 83 0.96 -3.36 8.71
N GLU A 84 -0.22 -3.89 9.00
CA GLU A 84 -1.43 -3.34 8.42
C GLU A 84 -2.54 -3.19 9.45
N ASN A 85 -3.30 -2.13 9.32
CA ASN A 85 -4.44 -1.85 10.15
C ASN A 85 -5.69 -1.92 9.28
N THR A 86 -6.39 -3.04 9.36
CA THR A 86 -7.58 -3.25 8.54
C THR A 86 -8.83 -2.71 9.21
N ARG A 87 -8.72 -2.19 10.42
CA ARG A 87 -9.85 -1.56 11.07
C ARG A 87 -10.01 -0.11 10.62
N ALA A 88 -8.94 0.46 10.06
CA ALA A 88 -9.03 1.81 9.51
C ALA A 88 -9.75 1.76 8.18
N ASN A 89 -10.36 2.85 7.79
CA ASN A 89 -11.04 2.96 6.50
C ASN A 89 -10.59 4.24 5.82
N PRO A 90 -9.77 4.12 4.78
CA PRO A 90 -9.24 2.88 4.19
C PRO A 90 -8.15 2.23 5.04
N ASP A 91 -7.82 1.00 4.70
CA ASP A 91 -6.78 0.27 5.42
C ASP A 91 -5.46 1.03 5.38
N ARG A 92 -4.66 0.88 6.41
CA ARG A 92 -3.35 1.53 6.49
C ARG A 92 -2.27 0.47 6.52
N THR A 93 -1.22 0.67 5.75
CA THR A 93 -0.16 -0.33 5.66
C THR A 93 1.22 0.32 5.71
N ILE A 94 2.14 -0.35 6.38
CA ILE A 94 3.53 0.08 6.46
C ILE A 94 4.37 -1.06 5.93
N PHE A 95 5.28 -0.74 5.00
CA PHE A 95 6.19 -1.71 4.43
C PHE A 95 7.61 -1.37 4.89
N MET A 96 8.34 -2.37 5.36
CA MET A 96 9.71 -2.21 5.83
C MET A 96 10.62 -3.03 4.94
N ILE A 97 11.47 -2.36 4.17
CA ILE A 97 12.26 -2.98 3.11
C ILE A 97 13.75 -2.84 3.44
N LYS A 98 14.46 -3.94 3.45
CA LYS A 98 15.88 -3.92 3.75
C LYS A 98 16.66 -3.27 2.62
N ARG A 99 17.60 -2.43 2.97
CA ARG A 99 18.42 -1.72 1.99
C ARG A 99 19.83 -2.24 1.99
#